data_7831ae4613777a09b3fc7b478d17f67b
#
_entry.id   7831ae4613777a09b3fc7b478d17f67b
#
_cell.length_a   1.000
_cell.length_b   1.000
_cell.length_c   1.000
_cell.angle_alpha   90.00
_cell.angle_beta   90.00
_cell.angle_gamma   90.00
#
_symmetry.space_group_name_H-M   'P 1'
#
loop_
_entity.id
_entity.type
_entity.pdbx_description
1 polymer ?
#
loop_
_entity_poly.entity_id
_entity_poly.type
_entity_poly.pdbx_seq_one_letter_code
_entity_poly.pdbx_strand_id
1 'polypeptide(L)'
;MNRRTFLAAGAVSAIGCAAFRRGTGAREAVARPARFPNVLLRTHEGRTVRFYDDLIRGRIVTVNFMYARCQNICPGMTSNLAMVQRALGKRVGRDIFMYSITLKPEEDTPAVLRSYAAAHGVKPGWLFLTGEPDDVETLRRRLGFVDPDPAVDADTSQHIGVVLYGNDALDRWAACPALSDPDEIAKYILWMEGRRRPA
;
A
#
# COMPACT_ATOMS: atom_id res chain seq x y z
N MET A 1 81.15 46.22 -32.78
CA MET A 1 80.96 44.91 -33.39
C MET A 1 80.86 43.88 -32.27
N ASN A 2 79.69 43.63 -31.68
CA ASN A 2 79.52 42.53 -30.71
C ASN A 2 78.09 41.95 -30.83
N ARG A 3 78.03 40.72 -31.29
CA ARG A 3 76.83 39.89 -31.34
C ARG A 3 76.54 39.36 -29.95
N ARG A 4 75.39 39.69 -29.42
CA ARG A 4 74.84 39.04 -28.20
C ARG A 4 73.72 38.10 -28.57
N THR A 5 73.99 36.86 -28.40
CA THR A 5 73.08 35.74 -28.57
C THR A 5 72.10 35.70 -27.36
N PHE A 6 70.84 35.78 -27.60
CA PHE A 6 69.79 35.56 -26.56
C PHE A 6 69.32 34.12 -26.73
N LEU A 7 69.56 33.31 -25.72
CA LEU A 7 68.90 32.00 -25.53
C LEU A 7 67.56 32.22 -24.96
N ALA A 8 66.47 31.84 -25.70
CA ALA A 8 65.12 31.78 -25.21
C ALA A 8 64.87 30.39 -24.65
N ALA A 9 64.65 30.33 -23.35
CA ALA A 9 64.18 29.12 -22.66
C ALA A 9 62.69 28.96 -22.86
N GLY A 10 62.25 27.92 -23.57
CA GLY A 10 60.85 27.56 -23.73
C GLY A 10 60.31 26.82 -22.49
N ALA A 11 59.40 27.42 -21.83
CA ALA A 11 58.65 26.76 -20.78
C ALA A 11 57.54 25.92 -21.42
N VAL A 12 57.57 24.62 -21.25
CA VAL A 12 56.51 23.69 -21.64
C VAL A 12 55.48 23.65 -20.53
N SER A 13 54.34 24.30 -20.76
CA SER A 13 53.20 24.19 -19.86
C SER A 13 52.47 22.87 -20.07
N ALA A 14 52.59 21.98 -19.12
CA ALA A 14 51.78 20.76 -19.07
C ALA A 14 50.35 21.12 -18.68
N ILE A 15 49.42 21.05 -19.63
CA ILE A 15 48.00 21.16 -19.38
C ILE A 15 47.53 19.85 -18.76
N GLY A 16 47.36 19.87 -17.45
CA GLY A 16 46.76 18.74 -16.72
C GLY A 16 45.27 18.59 -17.07
N CYS A 17 44.93 17.53 -17.80
CA CYS A 17 43.54 17.08 -17.95
C CYS A 17 43.03 16.62 -16.59
N ALA A 18 42.34 17.50 -15.87
CA ALA A 18 41.53 17.12 -14.73
C ALA A 18 40.34 16.26 -15.21
N ALA A 19 40.46 14.95 -15.05
CA ALA A 19 39.36 14.02 -15.29
C ALA A 19 38.22 14.37 -14.31
N PHE A 20 37.21 15.02 -14.81
CA PHE A 20 35.97 15.28 -14.10
C PHE A 20 35.29 13.92 -13.85
N ARG A 21 35.55 13.29 -12.70
CA ARG A 21 34.81 12.13 -12.25
C ARG A 21 33.37 12.59 -12.06
N ARG A 22 32.49 12.28 -13.02
CA ARG A 22 31.05 12.30 -12.84
C ARG A 22 30.74 11.32 -11.71
N GLY A 23 30.64 11.85 -10.50
CA GLY A 23 30.03 11.14 -9.41
C GLY A 23 28.63 10.83 -9.82
N THR A 24 28.34 9.56 -10.08
CA THR A 24 26.98 9.02 -10.11
C THR A 24 26.47 9.11 -8.68
N GLY A 25 26.06 10.31 -8.27
CA GLY A 25 25.26 10.50 -7.07
C GLY A 25 23.97 9.73 -7.29
N ALA A 26 23.92 8.49 -6.83
CA ALA A 26 22.67 7.86 -6.56
C ALA A 26 21.89 8.86 -5.70
N ARG A 27 20.86 9.48 -6.27
CA ARG A 27 19.92 10.28 -5.54
C ARG A 27 19.38 9.36 -4.46
N GLU A 28 19.88 9.50 -3.25
CA GLU A 28 19.29 8.91 -2.07
C GLU A 28 17.81 9.34 -2.11
N ALA A 29 16.93 8.39 -2.41
CA ALA A 29 15.52 8.65 -2.41
C ALA A 29 15.19 9.06 -0.98
N VAL A 30 14.94 10.34 -0.78
CA VAL A 30 14.47 10.86 0.50
C VAL A 30 13.27 10.00 0.88
N ALA A 31 13.46 9.16 1.89
CA ALA A 31 12.42 8.25 2.36
C ALA A 31 11.23 9.13 2.74
N ARG A 32 10.14 9.07 1.96
CA ARG A 32 8.91 9.76 2.32
C ARG A 32 8.47 9.23 3.68
N PRO A 33 8.05 10.10 4.61
CA PRO A 33 7.46 9.63 5.85
C PRO A 33 6.30 8.69 5.51
N ALA A 34 6.24 7.55 6.17
CA ALA A 34 5.18 6.58 5.94
C ALA A 34 3.81 7.25 6.13
N ARG A 35 2.95 7.20 5.12
CA ARG A 35 1.59 7.76 5.17
C ARG A 35 0.75 7.09 6.26
N PHE A 36 0.97 5.80 6.45
CA PHE A 36 0.21 4.96 7.37
C PHE A 36 1.08 4.39 8.50
N PRO A 37 0.49 4.09 9.67
CA PRO A 37 1.18 3.44 10.76
C PRO A 37 1.79 2.10 10.34
N ASN A 38 2.90 1.73 10.96
CA ASN A 38 3.60 0.47 10.69
C ASN A 38 3.40 -0.51 11.85
N VAL A 39 2.16 -0.71 12.27
CA VAL A 39 1.78 -1.60 13.36
C VAL A 39 1.96 -3.07 12.99
N LEU A 40 2.04 -3.93 14.01
CA LEU A 40 2.13 -5.38 13.82
C LEU A 40 0.73 -5.98 13.72
N LEU A 41 0.51 -6.78 12.68
CA LEU A 41 -0.71 -7.54 12.46
C LEU A 41 -0.42 -9.02 12.26
N ARG A 42 -1.43 -9.86 12.44
CA ARG A 42 -1.41 -11.29 12.15
C ARG A 42 -2.36 -11.59 11.01
N THR A 43 -1.88 -12.29 10.00
CA THR A 43 -2.71 -12.74 8.87
C THR A 43 -3.55 -13.95 9.26
N HIS A 44 -4.65 -14.18 8.56
CA HIS A 44 -5.45 -15.41 8.71
C HIS A 44 -4.64 -16.69 8.37
N GLU A 45 -3.49 -16.55 7.68
CA GLU A 45 -2.54 -17.63 7.43
C GLU A 45 -1.59 -17.88 8.61
N GLY A 46 -1.64 -17.05 9.67
CA GLY A 46 -0.83 -17.19 10.89
C GLY A 46 0.51 -16.45 10.85
N ARG A 47 0.81 -15.67 9.80
CA ARG A 47 2.04 -14.88 9.70
C ARG A 47 1.90 -13.56 10.44
N THR A 48 2.97 -13.10 11.11
CA THR A 48 3.08 -11.73 11.63
C THR A 48 3.66 -10.82 10.54
N VAL A 49 3.07 -9.65 10.34
CA VAL A 49 3.43 -8.68 9.30
C VAL A 49 3.38 -7.26 9.84
N ARG A 50 4.22 -6.37 9.30
CA ARG A 50 4.14 -4.93 9.52
C ARG A 50 3.22 -4.31 8.48
N PHE A 51 2.24 -3.55 8.92
CA PHE A 51 1.20 -3.05 8.01
C PHE A 51 1.79 -2.24 6.86
N TYR A 52 2.60 -1.21 7.14
CA TYR A 52 3.14 -0.40 6.06
C TYR A 52 4.26 -1.12 5.29
N ASP A 53 5.27 -1.65 5.99
CA ASP A 53 6.46 -2.19 5.34
C ASP A 53 6.19 -3.43 4.51
N ASP A 54 5.38 -4.36 5.03
CA ASP A 54 5.16 -5.67 4.40
C ASP A 54 3.95 -5.68 3.47
N LEU A 55 2.95 -4.81 3.72
CA LEU A 55 1.69 -4.88 3.00
C LEU A 55 1.44 -3.71 2.03
N ILE A 56 1.88 -2.49 2.37
CA ILE A 56 1.51 -1.27 1.63
C ILE A 56 2.65 -0.76 0.76
N ARG A 57 3.87 -0.71 1.29
CA ARG A 57 5.00 -0.02 0.65
C ARG A 57 5.19 -0.42 -0.82
N GLY A 58 5.05 0.56 -1.71
CA GLY A 58 5.30 0.42 -3.14
C GLY A 58 4.26 -0.41 -3.91
N ARG A 59 3.11 -0.75 -3.29
CA ARG A 59 2.11 -1.65 -3.87
C ARG A 59 0.83 -0.93 -4.28
N ILE A 60 0.07 -1.59 -5.12
CA ILE A 60 -1.35 -1.28 -5.36
C ILE A 60 -2.14 -2.17 -4.41
N VAL A 61 -2.96 -1.54 -3.58
CA VAL A 61 -3.69 -2.25 -2.52
C VAL A 61 -5.14 -1.84 -2.44
N THR A 62 -5.96 -2.72 -1.87
CA THR A 62 -7.27 -2.38 -1.32
C THR A 62 -7.29 -2.68 0.17
N VAL A 63 -7.97 -1.84 0.96
CA VAL A 63 -8.15 -2.03 2.39
C VAL A 63 -9.61 -1.78 2.74
N ASN A 64 -10.21 -2.68 3.50
CA ASN A 64 -11.51 -2.48 4.12
C ASN A 64 -11.52 -3.02 5.55
N PHE A 65 -12.45 -2.54 6.36
CA PHE A 65 -12.69 -3.08 7.70
C PHE A 65 -13.93 -3.96 7.72
N MET A 66 -13.91 -4.98 8.55
CA MET A 66 -15.00 -5.95 8.71
C MET A 66 -14.87 -6.67 10.06
N TYR A 67 -15.80 -7.53 10.42
CA TYR A 67 -15.64 -8.55 11.46
C TYR A 67 -16.43 -9.81 11.11
N ALA A 68 -15.94 -10.97 11.54
CA ALA A 68 -16.41 -12.26 11.03
C ALA A 68 -17.86 -12.59 11.41
N ARG A 69 -18.33 -12.13 12.60
CA ARG A 69 -19.71 -12.37 13.10
C ARG A 69 -20.70 -11.27 12.72
N CYS A 70 -20.33 -10.36 11.82
CA CYS A 70 -21.23 -9.33 11.33
C CYS A 70 -22.42 -9.96 10.61
N GLN A 71 -23.64 -9.57 10.99
CA GLN A 71 -24.87 -10.01 10.34
C GLN A 71 -25.47 -8.97 9.38
N ASN A 72 -24.81 -7.81 9.26
CA ASN A 72 -25.27 -6.69 8.45
C ASN A 72 -24.52 -6.62 7.12
N ILE A 73 -23.66 -5.61 6.99
CA ILE A 73 -23.03 -5.24 5.71
C ILE A 73 -21.82 -6.13 5.34
N CYS A 74 -21.08 -6.67 6.31
CA CYS A 74 -19.80 -7.37 6.04
C CYS A 74 -19.95 -8.58 5.10
N PRO A 75 -20.95 -9.48 5.25
CA PRO A 75 -21.08 -10.61 4.31
C PRO A 75 -21.29 -10.14 2.87
N GLY A 76 -22.15 -9.11 2.68
CA GLY A 76 -22.41 -8.51 1.39
C GLY A 76 -21.15 -7.87 0.79
N MET A 77 -20.44 -7.07 1.59
CA MET A 77 -19.17 -6.47 1.18
C MET A 77 -18.14 -7.52 0.78
N THR A 78 -17.95 -8.56 1.60
CA THR A 78 -16.97 -9.59 1.32
C THR A 78 -17.33 -10.36 0.05
N SER A 79 -18.60 -10.69 -0.14
CA SER A 79 -19.08 -11.34 -1.37
C SER A 79 -18.86 -10.47 -2.60
N ASN A 80 -19.12 -9.16 -2.50
CA ASN A 80 -18.88 -8.21 -3.58
C ASN A 80 -17.39 -8.07 -3.89
N LEU A 81 -16.55 -7.92 -2.87
CA LEU A 81 -15.08 -7.86 -3.05
C LEU A 81 -14.50 -9.18 -3.58
N ALA A 82 -15.13 -10.33 -3.33
CA ALA A 82 -14.75 -11.59 -3.98
C ALA A 82 -15.07 -11.57 -5.49
N MET A 83 -16.11 -10.85 -5.92
CA MET A 83 -16.35 -10.58 -7.35
C MET A 83 -15.28 -9.65 -7.92
N VAL A 84 -14.91 -8.60 -7.20
CA VAL A 84 -13.79 -7.72 -7.57
C VAL A 84 -12.49 -8.52 -7.72
N GLN A 85 -12.19 -9.41 -6.76
CA GLN A 85 -11.01 -10.29 -6.86
C GLN A 85 -11.03 -11.14 -8.14
N ARG A 86 -12.18 -11.68 -8.52
CA ARG A 86 -12.33 -12.44 -9.78
C ARG A 86 -12.13 -11.55 -11.01
N ALA A 87 -12.69 -10.34 -11.02
CA ALA A 87 -12.54 -9.39 -12.13
C ALA A 87 -11.07 -8.95 -12.32
N LEU A 88 -10.33 -8.76 -11.23
CA LEU A 88 -8.89 -8.45 -11.26
C LEU A 88 -8.02 -9.67 -11.64
N GLY A 89 -8.54 -10.88 -11.47
CA GLY A 89 -7.94 -12.14 -11.91
C GLY A 89 -6.54 -12.39 -11.36
N LYS A 90 -5.63 -12.82 -12.23
CA LYS A 90 -4.22 -13.19 -11.87
C LYS A 90 -3.37 -12.01 -11.37
N ARG A 91 -3.93 -10.81 -11.34
CA ARG A 91 -3.24 -9.63 -10.84
C ARG A 91 -3.24 -9.59 -9.32
N VAL A 92 -4.29 -10.13 -8.68
CA VAL A 92 -4.36 -10.23 -7.23
C VAL A 92 -3.34 -11.24 -6.73
N GLY A 93 -2.49 -10.81 -5.77
CA GLY A 93 -1.36 -11.59 -5.26
C GLY A 93 -0.07 -11.43 -6.04
N ARG A 94 -0.07 -10.72 -7.16
CA ARG A 94 1.13 -10.42 -7.96
C ARG A 94 1.51 -8.93 -7.91
N ASP A 95 0.63 -8.07 -8.31
CA ASP A 95 0.82 -6.61 -8.41
C ASP A 95 -0.32 -5.79 -7.75
N ILE A 96 -1.42 -6.45 -7.41
CA ILE A 96 -2.51 -5.90 -6.61
C ILE A 96 -2.74 -6.80 -5.40
N PHE A 97 -2.91 -6.21 -4.22
CA PHE A 97 -3.11 -6.95 -2.98
C PHE A 97 -4.35 -6.44 -2.26
N MET A 98 -5.12 -7.36 -1.66
CA MET A 98 -6.35 -7.03 -0.97
C MET A 98 -6.20 -7.33 0.53
N TYR A 99 -6.70 -6.43 1.37
CA TYR A 99 -6.60 -6.56 2.82
C TYR A 99 -7.94 -6.23 3.47
N SER A 100 -8.41 -7.14 4.32
CA SER A 100 -9.55 -6.91 5.21
C SER A 100 -9.06 -6.97 6.65
N ILE A 101 -9.27 -5.89 7.40
CA ILE A 101 -8.81 -5.77 8.79
C ILE A 101 -10.03 -5.92 9.70
N THR A 102 -9.91 -6.74 10.75
CA THR A 102 -11.03 -6.90 11.67
C THR A 102 -11.23 -5.66 12.55
N LEU A 103 -12.48 -5.35 12.87
CA LEU A 103 -12.87 -4.39 13.89
C LEU A 103 -12.99 -5.01 15.29
N LYS A 104 -12.92 -6.35 15.38
CA LYS A 104 -13.07 -7.09 16.62
C LYS A 104 -11.93 -8.08 16.83
N PRO A 105 -10.70 -7.58 17.04
CA PRO A 105 -9.51 -8.44 17.13
C PRO A 105 -9.56 -9.43 18.29
N GLU A 106 -10.31 -9.14 19.36
CA GLU A 106 -10.50 -10.03 20.49
C GLU A 106 -11.33 -11.30 20.13
N GLU A 107 -12.22 -11.17 19.13
CA GLU A 107 -13.08 -12.27 18.67
C GLU A 107 -12.51 -12.94 17.42
N ASP A 108 -11.93 -12.17 16.54
CA ASP A 108 -11.48 -12.57 15.20
C ASP A 108 -10.02 -13.04 15.20
N THR A 109 -9.79 -14.22 15.79
CA THR A 109 -8.48 -14.89 15.73
C THR A 109 -8.10 -15.24 14.30
N PRO A 110 -6.81 -15.51 13.99
CA PRO A 110 -6.41 -15.99 12.65
C PRO A 110 -7.20 -17.21 12.16
N ALA A 111 -7.59 -18.11 13.08
CA ALA A 111 -8.38 -19.29 12.73
C ALA A 111 -9.82 -18.92 12.32
N VAL A 112 -10.44 -18.00 13.05
CA VAL A 112 -11.79 -17.46 12.73
C VAL A 112 -11.77 -16.78 11.36
N LEU A 113 -10.80 -15.89 11.14
CA LEU A 113 -10.63 -15.17 9.86
C LEU A 113 -10.34 -16.12 8.69
N ARG A 114 -9.60 -17.20 8.93
CA ARG A 114 -9.36 -18.24 7.91
C ARG A 114 -10.65 -18.95 7.52
N SER A 115 -11.46 -19.33 8.50
CA SER A 115 -12.76 -19.96 8.25
C SER A 115 -13.71 -19.02 7.50
N TYR A 116 -13.72 -17.75 7.88
CA TYR A 116 -14.51 -16.71 7.21
C TYR A 116 -14.08 -16.53 5.76
N ALA A 117 -12.77 -16.38 5.50
CA ALA A 117 -12.23 -16.25 4.15
C ALA A 117 -12.58 -17.44 3.27
N ALA A 118 -12.47 -18.66 3.81
CA ALA A 118 -12.82 -19.90 3.11
C ALA A 118 -14.31 -19.94 2.76
N ALA A 119 -15.20 -19.57 3.70
CA ALA A 119 -16.64 -19.54 3.47
C ALA A 119 -17.07 -18.58 2.35
N HIS A 120 -16.31 -17.48 2.16
CA HIS A 120 -16.54 -16.51 1.08
C HIS A 120 -15.76 -16.82 -0.21
N GLY A 121 -15.07 -17.95 -0.29
CA GLY A 121 -14.35 -18.37 -1.50
C GLY A 121 -13.15 -17.48 -1.87
N VAL A 122 -12.57 -16.79 -0.88
CA VAL A 122 -11.41 -15.91 -1.04
C VAL A 122 -10.23 -16.69 -1.63
N LYS A 123 -9.53 -16.08 -2.59
CA LYS A 123 -8.38 -16.66 -3.27
C LYS A 123 -7.08 -16.01 -2.78
N PRO A 124 -5.90 -16.62 -3.03
CA PRO A 124 -4.60 -16.05 -2.70
C PRO A 124 -4.44 -14.60 -3.16
N GLY A 125 -3.71 -13.80 -2.39
CA GLY A 125 -3.50 -12.37 -2.65
C GLY A 125 -4.49 -11.45 -1.93
N TRP A 126 -5.48 -12.02 -1.24
CA TRP A 126 -6.36 -11.32 -0.31
C TRP A 126 -6.15 -11.85 1.10
N LEU A 127 -5.67 -10.99 2.01
CA LEU A 127 -5.39 -11.34 3.39
C LEU A 127 -6.42 -10.73 4.33
N PHE A 128 -6.85 -11.53 5.29
CA PHE A 128 -7.62 -11.06 6.45
C PHE A 128 -6.67 -10.91 7.63
N LEU A 129 -6.79 -9.80 8.33
CA LEU A 129 -5.81 -9.32 9.29
C LEU A 129 -6.46 -9.04 10.64
N THR A 130 -5.78 -9.44 11.70
CA THR A 130 -6.09 -9.12 13.09
C THR A 130 -4.84 -8.59 13.79
N GLY A 131 -4.96 -8.03 14.98
CA GLY A 131 -3.82 -7.49 15.73
C GLY A 131 -4.20 -7.13 17.14
N GLU A 132 -3.36 -6.36 17.81
CA GLU A 132 -3.72 -5.75 19.10
C GLU A 132 -4.83 -4.72 18.89
N PRO A 133 -5.80 -4.60 19.81
CA PRO A 133 -6.94 -3.68 19.66
C PRO A 133 -6.53 -2.23 19.39
N ASP A 134 -5.53 -1.71 20.12
CA ASP A 134 -5.05 -0.34 19.95
C ASP A 134 -4.37 -0.12 18.59
N ASP A 135 -3.70 -1.13 18.07
CA ASP A 135 -3.07 -1.09 16.74
C ASP A 135 -4.14 -1.07 15.62
N VAL A 136 -5.18 -1.90 15.76
CA VAL A 136 -6.32 -1.94 14.83
C VAL A 136 -7.07 -0.61 14.84
N GLU A 137 -7.33 -0.05 16.02
CA GLU A 137 -8.01 1.25 16.16
C GLU A 137 -7.15 2.38 15.59
N THR A 138 -5.84 2.35 15.82
CA THR A 138 -4.90 3.30 15.22
C THR A 138 -4.97 3.25 13.69
N LEU A 139 -5.00 2.05 13.09
CA LEU A 139 -5.15 1.90 11.64
C LEU A 139 -6.50 2.41 11.16
N ARG A 140 -7.60 2.06 11.84
CA ARG A 140 -8.95 2.48 11.48
C ARG A 140 -9.03 4.00 11.37
N ARG A 141 -8.54 4.71 12.39
CA ARG A 141 -8.52 6.18 12.41
C ARG A 141 -7.60 6.77 11.35
N ARG A 142 -6.40 6.26 11.22
CA ARG A 142 -5.40 6.80 10.28
C ARG A 142 -5.73 6.53 8.81
N LEU A 143 -6.49 5.49 8.54
CA LEU A 143 -7.00 5.17 7.20
C LEU A 143 -8.31 5.91 6.86
N GLY A 144 -8.90 6.64 7.83
CA GLY A 144 -10.11 7.44 7.62
C GLY A 144 -11.42 6.64 7.73
N PHE A 145 -11.40 5.47 8.36
CA PHE A 145 -12.61 4.69 8.62
C PHE A 145 -13.25 5.11 9.94
N VAL A 146 -13.61 6.38 10.03
CA VAL A 146 -14.22 7.00 11.21
C VAL A 146 -15.49 7.73 10.82
N ASP A 147 -16.48 7.71 11.71
CA ASP A 147 -17.68 8.53 11.56
C ASP A 147 -17.46 9.88 12.26
N PRO A 148 -17.95 11.00 11.70
CA PRO A 148 -17.90 12.32 12.36
C PRO A 148 -18.69 12.37 13.67
N ASP A 149 -19.74 11.56 13.81
CA ASP A 149 -20.48 11.42 15.06
C ASP A 149 -19.82 10.37 15.96
N PRO A 150 -19.27 10.75 17.14
CA PRO A 150 -18.61 9.82 18.03
C PRO A 150 -19.49 8.66 18.53
N ALA A 151 -20.81 8.87 18.63
CA ALA A 151 -21.73 7.83 19.05
C ALA A 151 -21.92 6.77 17.96
N VAL A 152 -21.96 7.19 16.70
CA VAL A 152 -21.99 6.31 15.53
C VAL A 152 -20.63 5.62 15.36
N ASP A 153 -19.52 6.35 15.51
CA ASP A 153 -18.16 5.81 15.39
C ASP A 153 -17.85 4.71 16.41
N ALA A 154 -18.43 4.82 17.61
CA ALA A 154 -18.28 3.81 18.66
C ALA A 154 -19.05 2.51 18.38
N ASP A 155 -20.10 2.57 17.56
CA ASP A 155 -20.90 1.41 17.19
C ASP A 155 -20.33 0.69 15.98
N THR A 156 -19.51 -0.33 16.23
CA THR A 156 -18.89 -1.13 15.17
C THR A 156 -19.89 -1.84 14.25
N SER A 157 -21.19 -1.94 14.64
CA SER A 157 -22.24 -2.51 13.78
C SER A 157 -22.64 -1.57 12.64
N GLN A 158 -22.35 -0.27 12.79
CA GLN A 158 -22.64 0.79 11.82
C GLN A 158 -21.38 1.26 11.07
N HIS A 159 -20.29 0.46 11.09
CA HIS A 159 -19.05 0.85 10.45
C HIS A 159 -19.23 1.18 8.97
N ILE A 160 -18.41 2.10 8.48
CA ILE A 160 -18.46 2.61 7.12
C ILE A 160 -18.17 1.49 6.11
N GLY A 161 -19.15 1.18 5.29
CA GLY A 161 -19.08 0.13 4.25
C GLY A 161 -18.31 0.56 3.00
N VAL A 162 -17.06 1.00 3.16
CA VAL A 162 -16.20 1.46 2.07
C VAL A 162 -15.00 0.55 1.87
N VAL A 163 -14.44 0.58 0.66
CA VAL A 163 -13.12 0.06 0.34
C VAL A 163 -12.21 1.21 -0.04
N LEU A 164 -11.10 1.36 0.70
CA LEU A 164 -9.98 2.23 0.34
C LEU A 164 -9.13 1.49 -0.67
N TYR A 165 -8.69 2.15 -1.73
CA TYR A 165 -7.76 1.59 -2.69
C TYR A 165 -6.72 2.63 -3.10
N GLY A 166 -5.52 2.17 -3.46
CA GLY A 166 -4.48 3.11 -3.84
C GLY A 166 -3.20 2.46 -4.33
N ASN A 167 -2.31 3.32 -4.80
CA ASN A 167 -0.96 2.99 -5.23
C ASN A 167 0.02 3.80 -4.39
N ASP A 168 0.70 3.14 -3.46
CA ASP A 168 1.64 3.80 -2.56
C ASP A 168 2.83 4.40 -3.30
N ALA A 169 3.33 3.74 -4.34
CA ALA A 169 4.45 4.24 -5.14
C ALA A 169 4.14 5.58 -5.84
N LEU A 170 2.86 5.83 -6.17
CA LEU A 170 2.39 7.05 -6.82
C LEU A 170 1.71 8.02 -5.86
N ASP A 171 1.58 7.67 -4.59
CA ASP A 171 0.83 8.39 -3.56
C ASP A 171 -0.61 8.73 -4.01
N ARG A 172 -1.28 7.78 -4.64
CA ARG A 172 -2.66 7.90 -5.11
C ARG A 172 -3.58 7.06 -4.27
N TRP A 173 -4.59 7.68 -3.69
CA TRP A 173 -5.54 7.01 -2.80
C TRP A 173 -6.96 7.53 -3.06
N ALA A 174 -7.91 6.63 -3.07
CA ALA A 174 -9.33 6.92 -3.16
C ALA A 174 -10.14 5.84 -2.43
N ALA A 175 -11.41 6.11 -2.22
CA ALA A 175 -12.33 5.16 -1.62
C ALA A 175 -13.65 5.16 -2.38
N CYS A 176 -14.36 4.05 -2.32
CA CYS A 176 -15.72 3.94 -2.84
C CYS A 176 -16.56 3.02 -1.93
N PRO A 177 -17.89 3.05 -2.03
CA PRO A 177 -18.73 2.09 -1.33
C PRO A 177 -18.37 0.66 -1.76
N ALA A 178 -18.16 -0.22 -0.79
CA ALA A 178 -17.73 -1.59 -1.06
C ALA A 178 -18.83 -2.46 -1.71
N LEU A 179 -20.06 -1.96 -1.75
CA LEU A 179 -21.20 -2.58 -2.43
C LEU A 179 -21.47 -2.00 -3.82
N SER A 180 -20.62 -1.09 -4.33
CA SER A 180 -20.69 -0.63 -5.72
C SER A 180 -20.51 -1.81 -6.68
N ASP A 181 -20.84 -1.61 -7.95
CA ASP A 181 -20.63 -2.62 -9.01
C ASP A 181 -19.19 -3.14 -8.99
N PRO A 182 -18.97 -4.48 -8.93
CA PRO A 182 -17.63 -5.05 -8.80
C PRO A 182 -16.70 -4.71 -9.97
N ASP A 183 -17.23 -4.60 -11.18
CA ASP A 183 -16.44 -4.27 -12.37
C ASP A 183 -16.01 -2.79 -12.33
N GLU A 184 -16.85 -1.91 -11.80
CA GLU A 184 -16.49 -0.51 -11.57
C GLU A 184 -15.41 -0.38 -10.50
N ILE A 185 -15.55 -1.09 -9.36
CA ILE A 185 -14.49 -1.11 -8.33
C ILE A 185 -13.17 -1.62 -8.94
N ALA A 186 -13.22 -2.70 -9.72
CA ALA A 186 -12.03 -3.23 -10.39
C ALA A 186 -11.39 -2.20 -11.34
N LYS A 187 -12.18 -1.46 -12.13
CA LYS A 187 -11.70 -0.38 -13.00
C LYS A 187 -11.01 0.73 -12.20
N TYR A 188 -11.59 1.15 -11.05
CA TYR A 188 -10.97 2.17 -10.19
C TYR A 188 -9.61 1.71 -9.65
N ILE A 189 -9.51 0.45 -9.22
CA ILE A 189 -8.24 -0.13 -8.75
C ILE A 189 -7.20 -0.16 -9.89
N LEU A 190 -7.60 -0.59 -11.09
CA LEU A 190 -6.72 -0.61 -12.26
C LEU A 190 -6.27 0.80 -12.68
N TRP A 191 -7.10 1.80 -12.50
CA TRP A 191 -6.75 3.19 -12.79
C TRP A 191 -5.65 3.74 -11.87
N MET A 192 -5.43 3.14 -10.69
CA MET A 192 -4.34 3.50 -9.79
C MET A 192 -2.94 3.23 -10.35
N GLU A 193 -2.80 2.41 -11.38
CA GLU A 193 -1.49 2.15 -12.00
C GLU A 193 -0.84 3.39 -12.62
N GLY A 194 -1.62 4.42 -12.91
CA GLY A 194 -1.15 5.55 -13.69
C GLY A 194 -0.95 5.19 -15.18
N ARG A 195 -0.75 6.19 -16.01
CA ARG A 195 -0.38 5.95 -17.41
C ARG A 195 1.00 5.31 -17.43
N ARG A 196 1.14 4.11 -17.96
CA ARG A 196 2.43 3.60 -18.39
C ARG A 196 2.98 4.60 -19.41
N ARG A 197 4.09 5.26 -19.11
CA ARG A 197 4.80 6.01 -20.15
C ARG A 197 5.20 4.95 -21.19
N PRO A 198 4.87 5.15 -22.48
CA PRO A 198 5.43 4.28 -23.52
C PRO A 198 6.96 4.34 -23.40
N ALA A 199 7.59 3.19 -23.46
CA ALA A 199 9.05 3.05 -23.46
C ALA A 199 9.63 3.64 -24.76
#